data_4203ad649499013da2465b3458d8ae9e
#
_entry.id   4203ad649499013da2465b3458d8ae9e
#
_cell.length_a   1.000
_cell.length_b   1.000
_cell.length_c   1.000
_cell.angle_alpha   90.00
_cell.angle_beta   90.00
_cell.angle_gamma   90.00
#
_symmetry.space_group_name_H-M   'P 1'
#
loop_
_entity.id
_entity.type
_entity.pdbx_description
1 polymer ?
#
loop_
_entity_poly.entity_id
_entity_poly.type
_entity_poly.pdbx_seq_one_letter_code
_entity_poly.pdbx_strand_id
1 'polypeptide(L)'
;MTTLLGGTFNPPHNGHVALARTAEERFGDEVVVLVAARPGHKEVALDADTRLELARAAFPDHEVELDPHERTVDMLETGRWRDPLFLIGADEFSDFMSWKDPEGVIARARLGVATRPGYPRERVETVLERLSRPERVELFEIEPLPISSEDIRDRVARGESIDGLVPEAVAELIEARGLYRDRGS
;
A
#
# COMPACT_ATOMS: atom_id res chain seq x y z
N MET A 1 -1.72 -19.45 0.32
CA MET A 1 -2.10 -18.51 1.41
C MET A 1 -2.34 -17.17 0.75
N THR A 2 -3.09 -16.24 1.29
CA THR A 2 -3.40 -14.97 0.60
C THR A 2 -2.56 -13.86 1.19
N THR A 3 -1.91 -13.08 0.33
CA THR A 3 -1.20 -11.86 0.70
C THR A 3 -2.05 -10.65 0.31
N LEU A 4 -2.22 -9.70 1.23
CA LEU A 4 -3.03 -8.50 1.02
C LEU A 4 -2.13 -7.27 0.94
N LEU A 5 -2.28 -6.48 -0.12
CA LEU A 5 -1.62 -5.19 -0.27
C LEU A 5 -2.68 -4.08 -0.21
N GLY A 6 -2.81 -3.48 0.97
CA GLY A 6 -3.71 -2.35 1.19
C GLY A 6 -3.08 -1.01 0.83
N GLY A 7 -3.85 -0.10 0.25
CA GLY A 7 -3.34 1.23 -0.05
C GLY A 7 -4.40 2.22 -0.52
N THR A 8 -4.04 3.50 -0.48
CA THR A 8 -4.86 4.58 -1.04
C THR A 8 -4.75 4.64 -2.56
N PHE A 9 -3.55 4.34 -3.10
CA PHE A 9 -3.22 4.32 -4.54
C PHE A 9 -3.62 5.62 -5.27
N ASN A 10 -3.08 6.74 -4.83
CA ASN A 10 -3.44 8.08 -5.32
C ASN A 10 -2.23 8.88 -5.86
N PRO A 11 -1.59 8.47 -6.96
CA PRO A 11 -1.78 7.23 -7.73
C PRO A 11 -0.98 6.03 -7.18
N PRO A 12 -1.22 4.81 -7.68
CA PRO A 12 -0.29 3.70 -7.54
C PRO A 12 1.01 4.02 -8.30
N HIS A 13 2.12 3.46 -7.86
CA HIS A 13 3.44 3.71 -8.44
C HIS A 13 4.32 2.46 -8.43
N ASN A 14 5.46 2.51 -9.10
CA ASN A 14 6.36 1.37 -9.23
C ASN A 14 6.86 0.83 -7.89
N GLY A 15 6.89 1.65 -6.84
CA GLY A 15 7.18 1.17 -5.48
C GLY A 15 6.12 0.20 -4.94
N HIS A 16 4.85 0.44 -5.23
CA HIS A 16 3.78 -0.51 -4.85
C HIS A 16 3.86 -1.81 -5.66
N VAL A 17 4.16 -1.70 -6.96
CA VAL A 17 4.31 -2.87 -7.83
C VAL A 17 5.52 -3.72 -7.39
N ALA A 18 6.65 -3.07 -7.08
CA ALA A 18 7.84 -3.76 -6.57
C ALA A 18 7.56 -4.47 -5.24
N LEU A 19 6.80 -3.83 -4.34
CA LEU A 19 6.40 -4.44 -3.07
C LEU A 19 5.59 -5.72 -3.27
N ALA A 20 4.55 -5.66 -4.13
CA ALA A 20 3.72 -6.83 -4.45
C ALA A 20 4.58 -7.97 -5.02
N ARG A 21 5.38 -7.67 -6.04
CA ARG A 21 6.25 -8.64 -6.71
C ARG A 21 7.26 -9.28 -5.75
N THR A 22 7.93 -8.48 -4.93
CA THR A 22 8.90 -9.01 -3.96
C THR A 22 8.21 -9.91 -2.94
N ALA A 23 6.99 -9.55 -2.51
CA ALA A 23 6.22 -10.40 -1.61
C ALA A 23 5.83 -11.74 -2.26
N GLU A 24 5.40 -11.75 -3.52
CA GLU A 24 5.11 -12.97 -4.27
C GLU A 24 6.35 -13.87 -4.42
N GLU A 25 7.50 -13.29 -4.78
CA GLU A 25 8.76 -14.01 -4.89
C GLU A 25 9.22 -14.58 -3.54
N ARG A 26 8.95 -13.86 -2.45
CA ARG A 26 9.39 -14.23 -1.10
C ARG A 26 8.51 -15.27 -0.43
N PHE A 27 7.18 -15.10 -0.56
CA PHE A 27 6.20 -15.90 0.18
C PHE A 27 5.48 -16.93 -0.68
N GLY A 28 5.55 -16.79 -2.00
CA GLY A 28 4.90 -17.71 -2.95
C GLY A 28 3.37 -17.65 -2.95
N ASP A 29 2.80 -16.59 -2.39
CA ASP A 29 1.37 -16.38 -2.24
C ASP A 29 0.83 -15.43 -3.32
N GLU A 30 -0.43 -15.61 -3.69
CA GLU A 30 -1.14 -14.67 -4.56
C GLU A 30 -1.43 -13.36 -3.81
N VAL A 31 -1.11 -12.23 -4.44
CA VAL A 31 -1.35 -10.90 -3.89
C VAL A 31 -2.70 -10.36 -4.35
N VAL A 32 -3.55 -9.99 -3.39
CA VAL A 32 -4.80 -9.24 -3.61
C VAL A 32 -4.57 -7.79 -3.24
N VAL A 33 -4.85 -6.88 -4.16
CA VAL A 33 -4.68 -5.44 -3.99
C VAL A 33 -5.99 -4.82 -3.50
N LEU A 34 -5.95 -4.19 -2.33
CA LEU A 34 -7.11 -3.58 -1.68
C LEU A 34 -7.01 -2.05 -1.73
N VAL A 35 -7.86 -1.43 -2.54
CA VAL A 35 -7.95 0.03 -2.65
C VAL A 35 -8.88 0.56 -1.56
N ALA A 36 -8.36 1.33 -0.62
CA ALA A 36 -9.16 1.92 0.45
C ALA A 36 -10.24 2.86 -0.12
N ALA A 37 -11.51 2.52 0.02
CA ALA A 37 -12.61 3.37 -0.43
C ALA A 37 -12.66 4.68 0.39
N ARG A 38 -12.39 4.59 1.69
CA ARG A 38 -12.36 5.71 2.64
C ARG A 38 -11.04 5.72 3.41
N PRO A 39 -9.98 6.34 2.87
CA PRO A 39 -8.67 6.39 3.53
C PRO A 39 -8.69 7.41 4.69
N GLY A 40 -9.22 7.01 5.81
CA GLY A 40 -9.43 7.64 7.12
C GLY A 40 -8.91 9.06 7.37
N HIS A 41 -7.61 9.29 7.33
CA HIS A 41 -7.03 10.62 7.66
C HIS A 41 -6.38 11.31 6.46
N LYS A 42 -6.48 10.75 5.25
CA LYS A 42 -5.83 11.33 4.07
C LYS A 42 -6.87 12.04 3.23
N GLU A 43 -6.67 13.33 3.01
CA GLU A 43 -7.34 14.00 1.91
C GLU A 43 -6.90 13.35 0.59
N VAL A 44 -7.85 12.92 -0.21
CA VAL A 44 -7.60 12.24 -1.48
C VAL A 44 -8.12 13.10 -2.62
N ALA A 45 -7.24 13.40 -3.55
CA ALA A 45 -7.59 14.21 -4.73
C ALA A 45 -8.58 13.52 -5.67
N LEU A 46 -8.66 12.18 -5.63
CA LEU A 46 -9.51 11.39 -6.53
C LEU A 46 -10.51 10.54 -5.74
N ASP A 47 -11.67 10.32 -6.34
CA ASP A 47 -12.68 9.39 -5.82
C ASP A 47 -12.17 7.93 -5.83
N ALA A 48 -12.90 7.05 -5.13
CA ALA A 48 -12.51 5.65 -4.96
C ALA A 48 -12.52 4.87 -6.28
N ASP A 49 -13.48 5.14 -7.17
CA ASP A 49 -13.61 4.42 -8.45
C ASP A 49 -12.47 4.77 -9.39
N THR A 50 -12.07 6.05 -9.45
CA THR A 50 -10.91 6.49 -10.24
C THR A 50 -9.61 5.86 -9.70
N ARG A 51 -9.45 5.78 -8.38
CA ARG A 51 -8.27 5.13 -7.76
C ARG A 51 -8.25 3.63 -7.99
N LEU A 52 -9.42 2.97 -7.98
CA LEU A 52 -9.57 1.56 -8.33
C LEU A 52 -9.15 1.30 -9.79
N GLU A 53 -9.55 2.16 -10.72
CA GLU A 53 -9.15 2.05 -12.12
C GLU A 53 -7.64 2.21 -12.30
N LEU A 54 -7.03 3.20 -11.65
CA LEU A 54 -5.58 3.37 -11.66
C LEU A 54 -4.86 2.15 -11.05
N ALA A 55 -5.40 1.59 -9.95
CA ALA A 55 -4.84 0.40 -9.35
C ALA A 55 -4.94 -0.82 -10.27
N ARG A 56 -6.05 -1.02 -10.96
CA ARG A 56 -6.19 -2.09 -11.97
C ARG A 56 -5.21 -1.95 -13.12
N ALA A 57 -4.93 -0.72 -13.54
CA ALA A 57 -3.92 -0.45 -14.55
C ALA A 57 -2.49 -0.74 -14.06
N ALA A 58 -2.23 -0.53 -12.76
CA ALA A 58 -0.93 -0.81 -12.16
C ALA A 58 -0.69 -2.31 -11.90
N PHE A 59 -1.76 -3.06 -11.68
CA PHE A 59 -1.74 -4.47 -11.27
C PHE A 59 -2.61 -5.34 -12.20
N PRO A 60 -2.28 -5.43 -13.52
CA PRO A 60 -3.14 -6.08 -14.50
C PRO A 60 -3.33 -7.59 -14.26
N ASP A 61 -2.37 -8.23 -13.60
CA ASP A 61 -2.36 -9.68 -13.35
C ASP A 61 -2.84 -10.05 -11.94
N HIS A 62 -3.29 -9.06 -11.14
CA HIS A 62 -3.71 -9.27 -9.76
C HIS A 62 -5.22 -9.08 -9.59
N GLU A 63 -5.79 -9.67 -8.56
CA GLU A 63 -7.11 -9.30 -8.07
C GLU A 63 -7.03 -7.92 -7.42
N VAL A 64 -7.82 -6.96 -7.93
CA VAL A 64 -7.85 -5.57 -7.44
C VAL A 64 -9.28 -5.17 -7.13
N GLU A 65 -9.55 -4.84 -5.88
CA GLU A 65 -10.89 -4.50 -5.42
C GLU A 65 -10.92 -3.30 -4.45
N LEU A 66 -12.10 -2.74 -4.25
CA LEU A 66 -12.33 -1.73 -3.22
C LEU A 66 -12.49 -2.39 -1.85
N ASP A 67 -11.75 -1.88 -0.87
CA ASP A 67 -12.02 -2.15 0.53
C ASP A 67 -12.96 -1.05 1.08
N PRO A 68 -14.21 -1.39 1.43
CA PRO A 68 -15.16 -0.43 1.97
C PRO A 68 -14.89 -0.03 3.41
N HIS A 69 -13.98 -0.75 4.10
CA HIS A 69 -13.69 -0.53 5.50
C HIS A 69 -12.71 0.64 5.70
N GLU A 70 -12.93 1.38 6.74
CA GLU A 70 -12.07 2.52 7.08
C GLU A 70 -10.77 2.09 7.76
N ARG A 71 -10.81 0.94 8.43
CA ARG A 71 -9.69 0.42 9.23
C ARG A 71 -9.38 -1.02 8.88
N THR A 72 -8.11 -1.37 8.88
CA THR A 72 -7.62 -2.72 8.59
C THR A 72 -8.24 -3.78 9.49
N VAL A 73 -8.39 -3.50 10.79
CA VAL A 73 -9.02 -4.46 11.72
C VAL A 73 -10.46 -4.76 11.34
N ASP A 74 -11.23 -3.75 10.93
CA ASP A 74 -12.65 -3.94 10.54
C ASP A 74 -12.76 -4.82 9.28
N MET A 75 -11.85 -4.65 8.33
CA MET A 75 -11.74 -5.51 7.15
C MET A 75 -11.39 -6.95 7.53
N LEU A 76 -10.42 -7.15 8.40
CA LEU A 76 -10.01 -8.47 8.87
C LEU A 76 -11.09 -9.17 9.70
N GLU A 77 -11.92 -8.43 10.43
CA GLU A 77 -13.05 -8.95 11.21
C GLU A 77 -14.16 -9.59 10.36
N THR A 78 -14.23 -9.25 9.08
CA THR A 78 -15.17 -9.91 8.15
C THR A 78 -14.90 -11.41 8.02
N GLY A 79 -13.67 -11.87 8.32
CA GLY A 79 -13.25 -13.26 8.19
C GLY A 79 -13.16 -13.75 6.74
N ARG A 80 -13.21 -12.85 5.76
CA ARG A 80 -13.11 -13.21 4.33
C ARG A 80 -11.79 -13.92 4.03
N TRP A 81 -10.69 -13.41 4.57
CA TRP A 81 -9.37 -14.03 4.44
C TRP A 81 -8.98 -14.70 5.73
N ARG A 82 -8.57 -15.95 5.61
CA ARG A 82 -8.16 -16.75 6.76
C ARG A 82 -6.66 -16.65 6.96
N ASP A 83 -6.24 -15.97 8.02
CA ASP A 83 -4.82 -15.78 8.39
C ASP A 83 -3.97 -15.20 7.24
N PRO A 84 -4.39 -14.09 6.62
CA PRO A 84 -3.65 -13.50 5.49
C PRO A 84 -2.32 -12.91 5.95
N LEU A 85 -1.41 -12.72 5.00
CA LEU A 85 -0.23 -11.87 5.18
C LEU A 85 -0.60 -10.45 4.72
N PHE A 86 -0.63 -9.48 5.63
CA PHE A 86 -0.92 -8.09 5.30
C PHE A 86 0.39 -7.31 5.12
N LEU A 87 0.61 -6.74 3.93
CA LEU A 87 1.83 -6.02 3.58
C LEU A 87 1.76 -4.57 4.01
N ILE A 88 2.80 -4.11 4.68
CA ILE A 88 2.99 -2.70 5.05
C ILE A 88 4.45 -2.30 4.89
N GLY A 89 4.70 -1.01 4.67
CA GLY A 89 6.06 -0.45 4.71
C GLY A 89 6.56 -0.28 6.14
N ALA A 90 7.88 -0.27 6.32
CA ALA A 90 8.51 -0.08 7.63
C ALA A 90 8.15 1.28 8.28
N ASP A 91 7.93 2.33 7.47
CA ASP A 91 7.48 3.63 7.98
C ASP A 91 6.07 3.53 8.59
N GLU A 92 5.14 2.85 7.92
CA GLU A 92 3.78 2.59 8.45
C GLU A 92 3.82 1.65 9.66
N PHE A 93 4.72 0.64 9.64
CA PHE A 93 4.88 -0.25 10.79
C PHE A 93 5.41 0.48 12.03
N SER A 94 6.25 1.50 11.86
CA SER A 94 6.72 2.32 12.98
C SER A 94 5.57 3.03 13.71
N ASP A 95 4.48 3.32 13.00
CA ASP A 95 3.27 3.93 13.54
C ASP A 95 2.16 2.91 13.87
N PHE A 96 2.42 1.61 13.68
CA PHE A 96 1.42 0.54 13.79
C PHE A 96 0.69 0.51 15.15
N MET A 97 1.40 0.82 16.25
CA MET A 97 0.78 0.88 17.58
C MET A 97 -0.24 2.02 17.75
N SER A 98 -0.32 2.95 16.80
CA SER A 98 -1.34 4.00 16.74
C SER A 98 -2.59 3.60 15.95
N TRP A 99 -2.56 2.46 15.27
CA TRP A 99 -3.70 1.98 14.51
C TRP A 99 -4.87 1.60 15.43
N LYS A 100 -6.08 1.56 14.87
CA LYS A 100 -7.24 1.02 15.57
C LYS A 100 -7.00 -0.46 15.85
N ASP A 101 -6.92 -0.82 17.11
CA ASP A 101 -6.75 -2.19 17.61
C ASP A 101 -5.59 -2.97 16.92
N PRO A 102 -4.33 -2.56 17.11
CA PRO A 102 -3.18 -3.25 16.51
C PRO A 102 -3.08 -4.72 16.94
N GLU A 103 -3.47 -5.04 18.18
CA GLU A 103 -3.52 -6.41 18.68
C GLU A 103 -4.61 -7.24 18.00
N GLY A 104 -5.74 -6.62 17.67
CA GLY A 104 -6.79 -7.23 16.86
C GLY A 104 -6.34 -7.52 15.43
N VAL A 105 -5.51 -6.66 14.83
CA VAL A 105 -4.89 -6.89 13.53
C VAL A 105 -3.95 -8.09 13.60
N ILE A 106 -2.97 -8.07 14.54
CA ILE A 106 -1.97 -9.15 14.64
C ILE A 106 -2.57 -10.49 15.08
N ALA A 107 -3.73 -10.48 15.71
CA ALA A 107 -4.46 -11.70 16.04
C ALA A 107 -5.08 -12.39 14.81
N ARG A 108 -5.41 -11.62 13.77
CA ARG A 108 -6.17 -12.08 12.58
C ARG A 108 -5.33 -12.18 11.31
N ALA A 109 -4.22 -11.47 11.25
CA ALA A 109 -3.30 -11.47 10.10
C ALA A 109 -1.85 -11.60 10.57
N ARG A 110 -0.99 -12.08 9.69
CA ARG A 110 0.45 -11.89 9.79
C ARG A 110 0.80 -10.57 9.12
N LEU A 111 1.87 -9.93 9.52
CA LEU A 111 2.36 -8.71 8.89
C LEU A 111 3.63 -9.00 8.10
N GLY A 112 3.62 -8.66 6.82
CA GLY A 112 4.81 -8.59 5.99
C GLY A 112 5.32 -7.16 5.97
N VAL A 113 6.40 -6.89 6.69
CA VAL A 113 6.95 -5.54 6.83
C VAL A 113 8.12 -5.36 5.88
N ALA A 114 7.92 -4.55 4.85
CA ALA A 114 8.94 -4.23 3.87
C ALA A 114 9.89 -3.16 4.42
N THR A 115 11.14 -3.54 4.54
CA THR A 115 12.24 -2.64 4.92
C THR A 115 13.10 -2.29 3.71
N ARG A 116 13.98 -1.32 3.86
CA ARG A 116 14.98 -0.94 2.87
C ARG A 116 16.36 -0.94 3.50
N PRO A 117 17.45 -1.18 2.76
CA PRO A 117 18.80 -1.08 3.28
C PRO A 117 19.02 0.24 3.99
N GLY A 118 19.55 0.16 5.23
CA GLY A 118 19.78 1.34 6.07
C GLY A 118 18.56 1.89 6.83
N TYR A 119 17.41 1.21 6.76
CA TYR A 119 16.28 1.59 7.62
C TYR A 119 16.64 1.39 9.12
N PRO A 120 16.32 2.36 10.00
CA PRO A 120 16.67 2.26 11.42
C PRO A 120 15.97 1.06 12.09
N ARG A 121 16.71 0.00 12.39
CA ARG A 121 16.18 -1.22 13.00
C ARG A 121 15.48 -0.96 14.34
N GLU A 122 15.98 -0.02 15.12
CA GLU A 122 15.42 0.38 16.41
C GLU A 122 13.94 0.76 16.33
N ARG A 123 13.51 1.40 15.22
CA ARG A 123 12.09 1.75 15.03
C ARG A 123 11.20 0.52 14.90
N VAL A 124 11.67 -0.50 14.19
CA VAL A 124 10.96 -1.77 14.02
C VAL A 124 10.97 -2.55 15.34
N GLU A 125 12.12 -2.65 15.99
CA GLU A 125 12.30 -3.34 17.26
C GLU A 125 11.40 -2.77 18.36
N THR A 126 11.29 -1.43 18.45
CA THR A 126 10.39 -0.76 19.40
C THR A 126 8.92 -1.20 19.25
N VAL A 127 8.46 -1.44 18.03
CA VAL A 127 7.09 -1.93 17.78
C VAL A 127 6.98 -3.40 18.14
N LEU A 128 7.95 -4.23 17.72
CA LEU A 128 7.97 -5.66 18.00
C LEU A 128 7.94 -5.97 19.51
N GLU A 129 8.69 -5.21 20.32
CA GLU A 129 8.72 -5.35 21.79
C GLU A 129 7.36 -5.07 22.47
N ARG A 130 6.49 -4.31 21.80
CA ARG A 130 5.17 -3.92 22.31
C ARG A 130 4.05 -4.85 21.88
N LEU A 131 4.29 -5.67 20.86
CA LEU A 131 3.30 -6.62 20.34
C LEU A 131 3.22 -7.87 21.20
N SER A 132 1.99 -8.38 21.41
CA SER A 132 1.76 -9.64 22.09
C SER A 132 2.21 -10.86 21.26
N ARG A 133 2.31 -10.70 19.95
CA ARG A 133 2.67 -11.77 18.99
C ARG A 133 3.67 -11.29 17.94
N PRO A 134 4.90 -10.90 18.35
CA PRO A 134 5.91 -10.41 17.40
C PRO A 134 6.34 -11.47 16.37
N GLU A 135 6.17 -12.77 16.67
CA GLU A 135 6.45 -13.88 15.75
C GLU A 135 5.54 -13.92 14.53
N ARG A 136 4.47 -13.14 14.52
CA ARG A 136 3.56 -12.97 13.37
C ARG A 136 3.97 -11.84 12.44
N VAL A 137 5.10 -11.20 12.71
CA VAL A 137 5.68 -10.14 11.87
C VAL A 137 6.88 -10.70 11.13
N GLU A 138 6.81 -10.67 9.82
CA GLU A 138 7.90 -11.11 8.93
C GLU A 138 8.55 -9.88 8.28
N LEU A 139 9.83 -9.66 8.57
CA LEU A 139 10.60 -8.58 7.96
C LEU A 139 11.23 -9.06 6.65
N PHE A 140 11.15 -8.25 5.61
CA PHE A 140 11.85 -8.51 4.36
C PHE A 140 12.35 -7.21 3.74
N GLU A 141 13.42 -7.30 2.96
CA GLU A 141 13.99 -6.13 2.30
C GLU A 141 13.45 -6.00 0.88
N ILE A 142 13.15 -4.77 0.49
CA ILE A 142 12.85 -4.39 -0.88
C ILE A 142 13.91 -3.41 -1.39
N GLU A 143 14.12 -3.40 -2.69
CA GLU A 143 14.98 -2.41 -3.31
C GLU A 143 14.39 -1.00 -3.11
N PRO A 144 15.17 -0.03 -2.62
CA PRO A 144 14.65 1.29 -2.34
C PRO A 144 14.30 2.02 -3.64
N LEU A 145 13.03 2.31 -3.82
CA LEU A 145 12.56 3.20 -4.87
C LEU A 145 12.16 4.52 -4.21
N PRO A 146 12.87 5.62 -4.48
CA PRO A 146 12.55 6.93 -3.90
C PRO A 146 11.35 7.56 -4.62
N ILE A 147 10.20 6.91 -4.54
CA ILE A 147 8.96 7.28 -5.22
C ILE A 147 7.85 7.40 -4.18
N SER A 148 7.09 8.48 -4.24
CA SER A 148 5.86 8.64 -3.46
C SER A 148 4.71 9.12 -4.33
N SER A 149 3.48 8.79 -3.95
CA SER A 149 2.30 9.31 -4.63
C SER A 149 2.21 10.84 -4.57
N GLU A 150 2.70 11.46 -3.51
CA GLU A 150 2.76 12.91 -3.34
C GLU A 150 3.69 13.54 -4.38
N ASP A 151 4.93 13.05 -4.48
CA ASP A 151 5.88 13.54 -5.48
C ASP A 151 5.35 13.40 -6.92
N ILE A 152 4.66 12.29 -7.21
CA ILE A 152 4.03 12.08 -8.53
C ILE A 152 2.95 13.14 -8.78
N ARG A 153 2.06 13.41 -7.83
CA ARG A 153 1.03 14.44 -7.99
C ARG A 153 1.63 15.83 -8.20
N ASP A 154 2.67 16.16 -7.43
CA ASP A 154 3.38 17.43 -7.55
C ASP A 154 4.06 17.59 -8.91
N ARG A 155 4.67 16.53 -9.43
CA ARG A 155 5.26 16.52 -10.79
C ARG A 155 4.21 16.76 -11.86
N VAL A 156 3.08 16.04 -11.80
CA VAL A 156 1.98 16.21 -12.75
C VAL A 156 1.44 17.65 -12.71
N ALA A 157 1.24 18.20 -11.50
CA ALA A 157 0.78 19.58 -11.33
C ALA A 157 1.74 20.60 -11.96
N ARG A 158 3.06 20.35 -11.91
CA ARG A 158 4.09 21.18 -12.55
C ARG A 158 4.33 20.86 -14.03
N GLY A 159 3.64 19.89 -14.60
CA GLY A 159 3.86 19.44 -15.98
C GLY A 159 5.19 18.71 -16.21
N GLU A 160 5.77 18.15 -15.15
CA GLU A 160 6.99 17.35 -15.20
C GLU A 160 6.69 15.89 -15.55
N SER A 161 7.66 15.18 -16.17
CA SER A 161 7.52 13.76 -16.49
C SER A 161 7.42 12.89 -15.23
N ILE A 162 6.57 11.87 -15.33
CA ILE A 162 6.42 10.78 -14.36
C ILE A 162 6.85 9.43 -14.93
N ASP A 163 7.56 9.45 -16.07
CA ASP A 163 8.07 8.24 -16.70
C ASP A 163 9.01 7.47 -15.77
N GLY A 164 8.81 6.16 -15.71
CA GLY A 164 9.57 5.29 -14.80
C GLY A 164 9.20 5.39 -13.32
N LEU A 165 8.31 6.31 -12.92
CA LEU A 165 7.80 6.41 -11.56
C LEU A 165 6.53 5.60 -11.37
N VAL A 166 5.71 5.51 -12.41
CA VAL A 166 4.47 4.72 -12.44
C VAL A 166 4.51 3.74 -13.61
N PRO A 167 3.70 2.67 -13.58
CA PRO A 167 3.46 1.85 -14.77
C PRO A 167 2.95 2.68 -15.95
N GLU A 168 3.31 2.34 -17.18
CA GLU A 168 2.93 3.08 -18.38
C GLU A 168 1.42 3.28 -18.49
N ALA A 169 0.62 2.24 -18.27
CA ALA A 169 -0.84 2.32 -18.29
C ALA A 169 -1.42 3.30 -17.24
N VAL A 170 -0.75 3.49 -16.11
CA VAL A 170 -1.12 4.50 -15.10
C VAL A 170 -0.80 5.90 -15.61
N ALA A 171 0.38 6.11 -16.23
CA ALA A 171 0.76 7.39 -16.80
C ALA A 171 -0.21 7.80 -17.92
N GLU A 172 -0.57 6.87 -18.81
CA GLU A 172 -1.56 7.10 -19.89
C GLU A 172 -2.92 7.52 -19.34
N LEU A 173 -3.43 6.86 -18.29
CA LEU A 173 -4.70 7.21 -17.64
C LEU A 173 -4.64 8.60 -16.99
N ILE A 174 -3.54 8.93 -16.32
CA ILE A 174 -3.35 10.25 -15.71
C ILE A 174 -3.37 11.33 -16.78
N GLU A 175 -2.70 11.12 -17.90
CA GLU A 175 -2.65 12.07 -19.01
C GLU A 175 -4.01 12.19 -19.70
N ALA A 176 -4.60 11.08 -20.12
CA ALA A 176 -5.86 11.05 -20.87
C ALA A 176 -7.02 11.70 -20.13
N ARG A 177 -7.05 11.56 -18.80
CA ARG A 177 -8.10 12.15 -17.95
C ARG A 177 -7.73 13.50 -17.34
N GLY A 178 -6.50 13.98 -17.53
CA GLY A 178 -6.00 15.21 -16.93
C GLY A 178 -6.01 15.18 -15.41
N LEU A 179 -5.74 14.01 -14.80
CA LEU A 179 -5.73 13.84 -13.35
C LEU A 179 -4.56 14.61 -12.73
N TYR A 180 -4.76 15.14 -11.51
CA TYR A 180 -3.76 15.87 -10.72
C TYR A 180 -3.22 17.17 -11.36
N ARG A 181 -3.73 17.57 -12.51
CA ARG A 181 -3.42 18.88 -13.07
C ARG A 181 -4.16 19.93 -12.24
N ASP A 182 -3.46 20.95 -11.77
CA ASP A 182 -4.12 22.12 -11.19
C ASP A 182 -5.14 22.63 -12.20
N ARG A 183 -6.41 22.52 -11.87
CA ARG A 183 -7.45 23.26 -12.59
C ARG A 183 -7.25 24.70 -12.16
N GLY A 184 -6.45 25.42 -12.93
CA GLY A 184 -6.25 26.85 -12.73
C GLY A 184 -7.60 27.51 -12.45
N SER A 185 -7.66 28.20 -11.35
CA SER A 185 -8.77 29.01 -10.88
C SER A 185 -9.11 30.08 -11.88
#